data_9582c6d1c91481cdc17b752db6172914
#
_entry.id   9582c6d1c91481cdc17b752db6172914
#
_cell.length_a   1.000
_cell.length_b   1.000
_cell.length_c   1.000
_cell.angle_alpha   90.00
_cell.angle_beta   90.00
_cell.angle_gamma   90.00
#
_symmetry.space_group_name_H-M   'P 1'
#
loop_
_entity.id
_entity.type
_entity.pdbx_description
1 polymer ?
#
loop_
_entity_poly.entity_id
_entity_poly.type
_entity_poly.pdbx_seq_one_letter_code
_entity_poly.pdbx_strand_id
1 'polypeptide(L)'
;MKVIAITGSRGKSTTAVILHENLKALGYKSVLYSSAMVDSPASLIKKNEAYEVAVKNEEALLSIIKEAEAYGADYLVLEINESTIEKGFLDDMEFDVRVLTNLNPKHNLERYSEEKYVSLKKSFFENINEDCKCVIGLQDYDKQLFDELLNLNNCEKLTFTSNYIANVKGVNPKEVTCLLTTLVSSLEGLKMGTIINNKKYYFETSLIGRHNALNFVCVMTILKALNIFKYNTFKKCIENIKIPGRCEIYQKNGRYVVVDRHMVKTLETLKEFKDSGEINNIKVVVGSMGHSYKKWDERLKTEEFKESRKKVRKYAMNLLKDYADFVYLTESDNAAEAVFDICTELQNNLEEQVPSVIIEDREQAIKQAIMESEVGDVVLITGRGNRRISCNSETTIKLVKDSEVVEKVLEKLK
;
A
#
# COMPACT_ATOMS: atom_id res chain seq x y z
N MET A 1 -9.25 -16.13 -19.47
CA MET A 1 -8.73 -15.52 -18.20
C MET A 1 -9.30 -14.12 -18.07
N LYS A 2 -9.69 -13.69 -16.85
CA LYS A 2 -10.11 -12.31 -16.60
C LYS A 2 -8.96 -11.48 -16.02
N VAL A 3 -8.78 -10.25 -16.50
CA VAL A 3 -7.71 -9.35 -16.07
C VAL A 3 -8.30 -8.19 -15.28
N ILE A 4 -7.79 -8.02 -14.03
CA ILE A 4 -8.23 -6.97 -13.11
C ILE A 4 -7.06 -6.02 -12.85
N ALA A 5 -7.20 -4.76 -13.22
CA ALA A 5 -6.17 -3.75 -13.06
C ALA A 5 -6.54 -2.75 -11.95
N ILE A 6 -5.68 -2.60 -10.94
CA ILE A 6 -5.94 -1.81 -9.75
C ILE A 6 -4.98 -0.64 -9.67
N THR A 7 -5.52 0.58 -9.77
CA THR A 7 -4.77 1.82 -9.57
C THR A 7 -5.36 2.66 -8.43
N GLY A 8 -4.73 3.78 -8.11
CA GLY A 8 -5.14 4.71 -7.07
C GLY A 8 -3.94 5.34 -6.37
N SER A 9 -4.19 6.33 -5.53
CA SER A 9 -3.12 6.98 -4.75
C SER A 9 -2.57 6.03 -3.67
N ARG A 10 -3.45 5.36 -2.93
CA ARG A 10 -3.11 4.44 -1.84
C ARG A 10 -3.99 3.18 -1.90
N GLY A 11 -3.61 2.13 -1.15
CA GLY A 11 -4.39 0.91 -1.03
C GLY A 11 -4.28 -0.09 -2.19
N LYS A 12 -3.62 0.24 -3.31
CA LYS A 12 -3.46 -0.64 -4.48
C LYS A 12 -2.99 -2.04 -4.12
N SER A 13 -1.82 -2.15 -3.49
CA SER A 13 -1.21 -3.44 -3.13
C SER A 13 -2.06 -4.24 -2.16
N THR A 14 -2.60 -3.57 -1.13
CA THR A 14 -3.47 -4.19 -0.13
C THR A 14 -4.74 -4.74 -0.78
N THR A 15 -5.41 -3.94 -1.61
CA THR A 15 -6.60 -4.37 -2.35
C THR A 15 -6.29 -5.55 -3.28
N ALA A 16 -5.15 -5.51 -3.99
CA ALA A 16 -4.74 -6.57 -4.91
C ALA A 16 -4.50 -7.89 -4.17
N VAL A 17 -3.80 -7.87 -3.04
CA VAL A 17 -3.55 -9.08 -2.22
C VAL A 17 -4.85 -9.62 -1.63
N ILE A 18 -5.71 -8.76 -1.04
CA ILE A 18 -7.00 -9.20 -0.48
C ILE A 18 -7.87 -9.84 -1.57
N LEU A 19 -7.93 -9.24 -2.77
CA LEU A 19 -8.69 -9.79 -3.89
C LEU A 19 -8.14 -11.15 -4.31
N HIS A 20 -6.83 -11.25 -4.51
CA HIS A 20 -6.16 -12.49 -4.90
C HIS A 20 -6.44 -13.63 -3.92
N GLU A 21 -6.29 -13.41 -2.62
CA GLU A 21 -6.57 -14.42 -1.61
C GLU A 21 -8.06 -14.81 -1.58
N ASN A 22 -8.97 -13.87 -1.81
CA ASN A 22 -10.40 -14.17 -1.92
C ASN A 22 -10.74 -15.00 -3.18
N LEU A 23 -10.12 -14.71 -4.32
CA LEU A 23 -10.28 -15.50 -5.55
C LEU A 23 -9.82 -16.95 -5.33
N LYS A 24 -8.66 -17.15 -4.67
CA LYS A 24 -8.17 -18.47 -4.27
C LYS A 24 -9.12 -19.18 -3.31
N ALA A 25 -9.62 -18.47 -2.30
CA ALA A 25 -10.59 -19.00 -1.34
C ALA A 25 -11.94 -19.40 -1.99
N LEU A 26 -12.30 -18.78 -3.12
CA LEU A 26 -13.45 -19.15 -3.94
C LEU A 26 -13.18 -20.34 -4.85
N GLY A 27 -11.94 -20.84 -4.92
CA GLY A 27 -11.53 -22.00 -5.72
C GLY A 27 -10.98 -21.64 -7.11
N TYR A 28 -10.74 -20.37 -7.41
CA TYR A 28 -10.19 -19.93 -8.70
C TYR A 28 -8.66 -19.97 -8.71
N LYS A 29 -8.09 -20.25 -9.88
CA LYS A 29 -6.67 -20.04 -10.14
C LYS A 29 -6.41 -18.56 -10.36
N SER A 30 -5.82 -17.89 -9.38
CA SER A 30 -5.51 -16.47 -9.43
C SER A 30 -4.00 -16.25 -9.48
N VAL A 31 -3.55 -15.36 -10.36
CA VAL A 31 -2.17 -14.88 -10.47
C VAL A 31 -2.14 -13.42 -10.02
N LEU A 32 -1.13 -13.04 -9.24
CA LEU A 32 -0.99 -11.70 -8.67
C LEU A 32 0.37 -11.08 -8.98
N TYR A 33 0.33 -9.83 -9.45
CA TYR A 33 1.48 -8.95 -9.52
C TYR A 33 1.22 -7.66 -8.77
N SER A 34 1.80 -7.50 -7.58
CA SER A 34 1.72 -6.28 -6.78
C SER A 34 3.04 -5.97 -6.08
N SER A 35 3.20 -4.72 -5.63
CA SER A 35 4.41 -4.29 -4.90
C SER A 35 4.54 -4.91 -3.50
N ALA A 36 3.49 -5.49 -2.96
CA ALA A 36 3.53 -6.24 -1.71
C ALA A 36 3.89 -7.70 -1.93
N MET A 37 3.36 -8.31 -2.98
CA MET A 37 3.53 -9.73 -3.26
C MET A 37 3.39 -10.02 -4.75
N VAL A 38 4.19 -10.96 -5.25
CA VAL A 38 3.99 -11.61 -6.54
C VAL A 38 3.68 -13.08 -6.27
N ASP A 39 2.53 -13.56 -6.73
CA ASP A 39 2.15 -14.97 -6.70
C ASP A 39 1.84 -15.44 -8.12
N SER A 40 2.84 -16.04 -8.75
CA SER A 40 2.78 -16.61 -10.09
C SER A 40 3.44 -17.99 -10.08
N PRO A 41 2.86 -19.00 -10.74
CA PRO A 41 3.40 -20.35 -10.78
C PRO A 41 4.65 -20.49 -11.64
N ALA A 42 4.81 -19.68 -12.64
CA ALA A 42 5.97 -19.68 -13.49
C ALA A 42 7.02 -18.74 -12.93
N SER A 43 8.23 -19.23 -12.83
CA SER A 43 9.35 -18.56 -12.17
C SER A 43 10.23 -17.76 -13.15
N LEU A 44 9.66 -17.17 -14.19
CA LEU A 44 10.44 -16.23 -15.04
C LEU A 44 10.90 -15.02 -14.23
N ILE A 45 10.18 -14.73 -13.18
CA ILE A 45 10.51 -13.66 -12.28
C ILE A 45 10.61 -14.28 -10.88
N LYS A 46 11.83 -14.52 -10.43
CA LYS A 46 12.11 -15.01 -9.09
C LYS A 46 11.29 -14.21 -8.09
N LYS A 47 10.48 -14.91 -7.31
CA LYS A 47 9.62 -14.34 -6.26
C LYS A 47 10.32 -13.17 -5.57
N ASN A 48 9.80 -11.94 -5.71
CA ASN A 48 10.19 -10.67 -5.10
C ASN A 48 11.06 -9.67 -5.90
N GLU A 49 11.59 -10.01 -7.06
CA GLU A 49 12.34 -9.04 -7.90
C GLU A 49 11.44 -8.40 -8.96
N ALA A 50 10.29 -8.98 -9.14
CA ALA A 50 9.53 -8.94 -10.34
C ALA A 50 8.62 -7.75 -10.55
N TYR A 51 7.97 -7.28 -9.50
CA TYR A 51 6.91 -6.28 -9.69
C TYR A 51 7.44 -4.98 -10.32
N GLU A 52 8.55 -4.45 -9.80
CA GLU A 52 9.09 -3.18 -10.30
C GLU A 52 9.72 -3.30 -11.70
N VAL A 53 10.17 -4.50 -12.08
CA VAL A 53 10.71 -4.77 -13.41
C VAL A 53 9.57 -5.04 -14.40
N ALA A 54 8.60 -5.82 -14.01
CA ALA A 54 7.51 -6.27 -14.85
C ALA A 54 6.60 -5.15 -15.36
N VAL A 55 6.23 -4.21 -14.47
CA VAL A 55 5.33 -3.10 -14.85
C VAL A 55 6.07 -1.87 -15.42
N LYS A 56 7.38 -1.93 -15.59
CA LYS A 56 8.19 -0.86 -16.20
C LYS A 56 8.51 -1.09 -17.67
N ASN A 57 8.20 -2.25 -18.19
CA ASN A 57 8.50 -2.69 -19.53
C ASN A 57 7.25 -3.38 -20.12
N GLU A 58 6.80 -2.92 -21.27
CA GLU A 58 5.64 -3.46 -21.97
C GLU A 58 5.81 -4.95 -22.30
N GLU A 59 6.97 -5.36 -22.82
CA GLU A 59 7.27 -6.76 -23.13
C GLU A 59 7.16 -7.66 -21.90
N ALA A 60 7.65 -7.20 -20.74
CA ALA A 60 7.53 -7.92 -19.48
C ALA A 60 6.08 -8.05 -19.03
N LEU A 61 5.27 -7.02 -19.21
CA LEU A 61 3.83 -7.06 -18.87
C LEU A 61 3.06 -8.02 -19.79
N LEU A 62 3.33 -8.00 -21.10
CA LEU A 62 2.79 -8.96 -22.05
C LEU A 62 3.22 -10.40 -21.72
N SER A 63 4.47 -10.59 -21.28
CA SER A 63 4.97 -11.90 -20.84
C SER A 63 4.19 -12.42 -19.62
N ILE A 64 3.87 -11.55 -18.66
CA ILE A 64 3.06 -11.92 -17.49
C ILE A 64 1.68 -12.41 -17.91
N ILE A 65 1.04 -11.74 -18.85
CA ILE A 65 -0.29 -12.15 -19.36
C ILE A 65 -0.21 -13.52 -20.02
N LYS A 66 0.73 -13.71 -20.94
CA LYS A 66 0.94 -15.01 -21.62
C LYS A 66 1.25 -16.14 -20.64
N GLU A 67 2.02 -15.84 -19.61
CA GLU A 67 2.39 -16.79 -18.57
C GLU A 67 1.18 -17.20 -17.72
N ALA A 68 0.35 -16.24 -17.32
CA ALA A 68 -0.89 -16.51 -16.61
C ALA A 68 -1.88 -17.33 -17.46
N GLU A 69 -1.98 -17.03 -18.76
CA GLU A 69 -2.79 -17.81 -19.71
C GLU A 69 -2.29 -19.25 -19.86
N ALA A 70 -0.97 -19.42 -20.05
CA ALA A 70 -0.35 -20.76 -20.17
C ALA A 70 -0.53 -21.60 -18.89
N TYR A 71 -0.58 -20.96 -17.73
CA TYR A 71 -0.93 -21.62 -16.47
C TYR A 71 -2.40 -22.03 -16.38
N GLY A 72 -3.25 -21.49 -17.23
CA GLY A 72 -4.70 -21.63 -17.17
C GLY A 72 -5.30 -20.89 -15.98
N ALA A 73 -4.82 -19.68 -15.70
CA ALA A 73 -5.38 -18.83 -14.67
C ALA A 73 -6.82 -18.40 -15.03
N ASP A 74 -7.69 -18.40 -14.02
CA ASP A 74 -9.04 -17.82 -14.16
C ASP A 74 -8.97 -16.29 -14.07
N TYR A 75 -8.06 -15.78 -13.21
CA TYR A 75 -7.88 -14.36 -12.94
C TYR A 75 -6.41 -13.96 -12.90
N LEU A 76 -6.11 -12.78 -13.48
CA LEU A 76 -4.87 -12.07 -13.33
C LEU A 76 -5.15 -10.74 -12.62
N VAL A 77 -4.54 -10.51 -11.45
CA VAL A 77 -4.66 -9.29 -10.66
C VAL A 77 -3.39 -8.47 -10.79
N LEU A 78 -3.50 -7.26 -11.32
CA LEU A 78 -2.38 -6.35 -11.58
C LEU A 78 -2.51 -5.06 -10.77
N GLU A 79 -1.49 -4.72 -10.01
CA GLU A 79 -1.33 -3.38 -9.45
C GLU A 79 -0.71 -2.47 -10.52
N ILE A 80 -1.35 -1.34 -10.81
CA ILE A 80 -0.94 -0.38 -11.85
C ILE A 80 -0.47 0.93 -11.22
N ASN A 81 0.77 1.32 -11.53
CA ASN A 81 1.37 2.57 -11.10
C ASN A 81 1.18 3.70 -12.12
N GLU A 82 1.38 4.93 -11.66
CA GLU A 82 1.35 6.14 -12.50
C GLU A 82 2.33 6.04 -13.66
N SER A 83 3.56 5.57 -13.39
CA SER A 83 4.61 5.44 -14.42
C SER A 83 4.27 4.42 -15.51
N THR A 84 3.45 3.41 -15.21
CA THR A 84 2.99 2.42 -16.20
C THR A 84 1.93 3.05 -17.12
N ILE A 85 1.02 3.85 -16.55
CA ILE A 85 0.00 4.60 -17.31
C ILE A 85 0.69 5.65 -18.19
N GLU A 86 1.61 6.44 -17.62
CA GLU A 86 2.33 7.52 -18.34
C GLU A 86 3.10 7.03 -19.57
N LYS A 87 3.60 5.81 -19.54
CA LYS A 87 4.35 5.20 -20.64
C LYS A 87 3.48 4.56 -21.72
N GLY A 88 2.15 4.55 -21.56
CA GLY A 88 1.24 3.96 -22.51
C GLY A 88 1.28 2.44 -22.60
N PHE A 89 1.90 1.74 -21.66
CA PHE A 89 2.03 0.27 -21.70
C PHE A 89 0.71 -0.49 -21.61
N LEU A 90 -0.38 0.21 -21.33
CA LEU A 90 -1.70 -0.36 -21.11
C LEU A 90 -2.69 -0.06 -22.25
N ASP A 91 -2.28 0.74 -23.24
CA ASP A 91 -3.20 1.29 -24.24
C ASP A 91 -3.80 0.20 -25.13
N ASP A 92 -3.02 -0.84 -25.45
CA ASP A 92 -3.45 -1.98 -26.25
C ASP A 92 -3.94 -3.18 -25.40
N MET A 93 -4.13 -2.98 -24.07
CA MET A 93 -4.52 -4.06 -23.17
C MET A 93 -6.01 -4.02 -22.83
N GLU A 94 -6.66 -5.15 -22.97
CA GLU A 94 -8.03 -5.34 -22.49
C GLU A 94 -8.06 -5.76 -21.02
N PHE A 95 -8.95 -5.12 -20.26
CA PHE A 95 -9.20 -5.42 -18.86
C PHE A 95 -10.69 -5.69 -18.65
N ASP A 96 -11.01 -6.73 -17.88
CA ASP A 96 -12.39 -7.01 -17.47
C ASP A 96 -12.86 -6.06 -16.36
N VAL A 97 -11.95 -5.65 -15.48
CA VAL A 97 -12.23 -4.69 -14.40
C VAL A 97 -11.09 -3.70 -14.25
N ARG A 98 -11.39 -2.40 -14.31
CA ARG A 98 -10.47 -1.32 -13.92
C ARG A 98 -10.91 -0.72 -12.59
N VAL A 99 -9.97 -0.59 -11.66
CA VAL A 99 -10.24 -0.20 -10.29
C VAL A 99 -9.49 1.07 -9.92
N LEU A 100 -10.18 2.06 -9.38
CA LEU A 100 -9.63 3.23 -8.70
C LEU A 100 -9.92 3.11 -7.20
N THR A 101 -8.90 2.81 -6.39
CA THR A 101 -9.07 2.69 -4.94
C THR A 101 -9.40 4.02 -4.28
N ASN A 102 -8.72 5.07 -4.67
CA ASN A 102 -8.90 6.47 -4.28
C ASN A 102 -8.05 7.38 -5.17
N LEU A 103 -8.33 8.67 -5.12
CA LEU A 103 -7.59 9.68 -5.87
C LEU A 103 -7.33 10.89 -4.98
N ASN A 104 -6.11 11.01 -4.47
CA ASN A 104 -5.65 12.20 -3.77
C ASN A 104 -4.78 13.04 -4.71
N PRO A 105 -5.22 14.22 -5.17
CA PRO A 105 -4.47 15.05 -6.10
C PRO A 105 -3.08 15.44 -5.59
N LYS A 106 -2.93 15.54 -4.28
CA LYS A 106 -1.65 15.90 -3.61
C LYS A 106 -0.72 14.70 -3.39
N HIS A 107 -1.05 13.55 -3.97
CA HIS A 107 -0.18 12.38 -3.87
C HIS A 107 0.94 12.46 -4.91
N ASN A 108 2.16 12.11 -4.49
CA ASN A 108 3.32 12.01 -5.39
C ASN A 108 3.77 13.33 -6.04
N LEU A 109 3.57 14.47 -5.33
CA LEU A 109 3.93 15.82 -5.81
C LEU A 109 5.43 16.01 -6.09
N GLU A 110 6.27 15.10 -5.62
CA GLU A 110 7.69 15.04 -5.95
C GLU A 110 7.96 14.67 -7.42
N ARG A 111 6.97 14.10 -8.12
CA ARG A 111 7.08 13.62 -9.51
C ARG A 111 6.11 14.26 -10.48
N TYR A 112 4.93 14.65 -9.98
CA TYR A 112 3.83 15.13 -10.80
C TYR A 112 3.18 16.36 -10.17
N SER A 113 2.76 17.34 -10.98
CA SER A 113 1.80 18.34 -10.50
C SER A 113 0.45 17.68 -10.18
N GLU A 114 -0.39 18.36 -9.40
CA GLU A 114 -1.74 17.86 -9.07
C GLU A 114 -2.54 17.55 -10.34
N GLU A 115 -2.53 18.48 -11.33
CA GLU A 115 -3.24 18.32 -12.59
C GLU A 115 -2.73 17.14 -13.41
N LYS A 116 -1.40 16.99 -13.53
CA LYS A 116 -0.80 15.87 -14.26
C LYS A 116 -1.12 14.54 -13.59
N TYR A 117 -1.08 14.48 -12.24
CA TYR A 117 -1.40 13.27 -11.50
C TYR A 117 -2.86 12.85 -11.71
N VAL A 118 -3.81 13.81 -11.60
CA VAL A 118 -5.23 13.58 -11.85
C VAL A 118 -5.48 13.15 -13.30
N SER A 119 -4.87 13.85 -14.27
CA SER A 119 -4.97 13.50 -15.70
C SER A 119 -4.50 12.07 -15.97
N LEU A 120 -3.36 11.64 -15.43
CA LEU A 120 -2.88 10.27 -15.57
C LEU A 120 -3.85 9.23 -14.98
N LYS A 121 -4.49 9.54 -13.84
CA LYS A 121 -5.47 8.61 -13.27
C LYS A 121 -6.76 8.57 -14.10
N LYS A 122 -7.19 9.69 -14.66
CA LYS A 122 -8.36 9.76 -15.56
C LYS A 122 -8.10 8.99 -16.85
N SER A 123 -6.94 9.18 -17.50
CA SER A 123 -6.62 8.51 -18.76
C SER A 123 -6.67 6.97 -18.65
N PHE A 124 -6.41 6.42 -17.48
CA PHE A 124 -6.58 4.97 -17.24
C PHE A 124 -8.05 4.50 -17.41
N PHE A 125 -9.02 5.39 -17.33
CA PHE A 125 -10.46 5.09 -17.50
C PHE A 125 -11.03 5.63 -18.82
N GLU A 126 -10.21 6.20 -19.68
CA GLU A 126 -10.59 6.60 -21.04
C GLU A 126 -10.38 5.43 -22.02
N ASN A 127 -11.06 5.50 -23.18
CA ASN A 127 -10.88 4.58 -24.33
C ASN A 127 -10.86 3.09 -23.92
N ILE A 128 -11.85 2.66 -23.16
CA ILE A 128 -11.99 1.28 -22.69
C ILE A 128 -13.20 0.60 -23.33
N ASN A 129 -13.12 -0.72 -23.50
CA ASN A 129 -14.20 -1.54 -24.03
C ASN A 129 -15.45 -1.44 -23.12
N GLU A 130 -16.64 -1.35 -23.70
CA GLU A 130 -17.92 -1.26 -22.97
C GLU A 130 -18.18 -2.47 -22.05
N ASP A 131 -17.62 -3.63 -22.35
CA ASP A 131 -17.71 -4.82 -21.50
C ASP A 131 -16.86 -4.72 -20.23
N CYS A 132 -15.89 -3.80 -20.16
CA CYS A 132 -15.09 -3.54 -18.97
C CYS A 132 -15.95 -2.91 -17.87
N LYS A 133 -15.76 -3.34 -16.63
CA LYS A 133 -16.40 -2.74 -15.48
C LYS A 133 -15.45 -1.81 -14.73
N CYS A 134 -15.96 -0.66 -14.28
CA CYS A 134 -15.18 0.29 -13.50
C CYS A 134 -15.61 0.24 -12.02
N VAL A 135 -14.64 0.02 -11.12
CA VAL A 135 -14.86 0.11 -9.68
C VAL A 135 -14.17 1.36 -9.15
N ILE A 136 -14.94 2.31 -8.61
CA ILE A 136 -14.46 3.64 -8.25
C ILE A 136 -14.71 3.94 -6.77
N GLY A 137 -13.62 4.18 -6.02
CA GLY A 137 -13.69 4.63 -4.64
C GLY A 137 -13.94 6.13 -4.54
N LEU A 138 -14.92 6.52 -3.71
CA LEU A 138 -15.34 7.90 -3.52
C LEU A 138 -14.74 8.46 -2.23
N GLN A 139 -13.49 8.92 -2.32
CA GLN A 139 -12.78 9.52 -1.20
C GLN A 139 -11.62 10.39 -1.68
N ASP A 140 -11.27 11.38 -0.87
CA ASP A 140 -10.12 12.27 -1.05
C ASP A 140 -10.21 13.27 -2.22
N TYR A 141 -11.37 13.44 -2.86
CA TYR A 141 -11.59 14.40 -3.95
C TYR A 141 -13.00 15.02 -3.93
N ASP A 142 -13.19 16.07 -4.71
CA ASP A 142 -14.46 16.79 -4.77
C ASP A 142 -15.50 16.11 -5.69
N LYS A 143 -16.73 16.62 -5.62
CA LYS A 143 -17.83 16.09 -6.42
C LYS A 143 -17.61 16.29 -7.91
N GLN A 144 -16.99 17.39 -8.34
CA GLN A 144 -16.77 17.67 -9.75
C GLN A 144 -15.86 16.59 -10.38
N LEU A 145 -14.71 16.28 -9.75
CA LEU A 145 -13.80 15.25 -10.23
C LEU A 145 -14.47 13.87 -10.22
N PHE A 146 -15.32 13.61 -9.23
CA PHE A 146 -16.10 12.38 -9.17
C PHE A 146 -17.08 12.27 -10.36
N ASP A 147 -17.87 13.32 -10.62
CA ASP A 147 -18.82 13.35 -11.74
C ASP A 147 -18.07 13.21 -13.08
N GLU A 148 -16.89 13.82 -13.23
CA GLU A 148 -16.02 13.65 -14.40
C GLU A 148 -15.60 12.18 -14.58
N LEU A 149 -15.13 11.50 -13.52
CA LEU A 149 -14.73 10.08 -13.56
C LEU A 149 -15.91 9.17 -13.96
N LEU A 150 -17.11 9.45 -13.46
CA LEU A 150 -18.30 8.66 -13.81
C LEU A 150 -18.73 8.84 -15.28
N ASN A 151 -18.41 9.96 -15.88
CA ASN A 151 -18.82 10.30 -17.25
C ASN A 151 -17.72 10.06 -18.30
N LEU A 152 -16.54 9.53 -17.94
CA LEU A 152 -15.43 9.31 -18.88
C LEU A 152 -15.73 8.31 -20.00
N ASN A 153 -16.64 7.35 -19.76
CA ASN A 153 -16.98 6.28 -20.69
C ASN A 153 -18.37 5.71 -20.37
N ASN A 154 -18.87 4.79 -21.20
CA ASN A 154 -20.19 4.16 -21.06
C ASN A 154 -20.19 2.83 -20.28
N CYS A 155 -19.04 2.40 -19.73
CA CYS A 155 -18.93 1.16 -18.96
C CYS A 155 -19.80 1.17 -17.71
N GLU A 156 -20.16 -0.02 -17.21
CA GLU A 156 -20.81 -0.18 -15.91
C GLU A 156 -19.88 0.31 -14.79
N LYS A 157 -20.36 1.26 -13.97
CA LYS A 157 -19.64 1.80 -12.83
C LYS A 157 -20.23 1.30 -11.52
N LEU A 158 -19.40 0.67 -10.72
CA LEU A 158 -19.71 0.29 -9.34
C LEU A 158 -18.89 1.19 -8.41
N THR A 159 -19.54 1.78 -7.42
CA THR A 159 -18.91 2.76 -6.54
C THR A 159 -18.90 2.27 -5.10
N PHE A 160 -17.92 2.72 -4.33
CA PHE A 160 -17.86 2.44 -2.90
C PHE A 160 -17.37 3.66 -2.10
N THR A 161 -17.84 3.76 -0.86
CA THR A 161 -17.46 4.84 0.07
C THR A 161 -17.67 4.43 1.53
N SER A 162 -17.47 5.38 2.44
CA SER A 162 -17.62 5.21 3.88
C SER A 162 -18.38 6.38 4.49
N ASN A 163 -19.17 6.14 5.53
CA ASN A 163 -19.71 7.19 6.39
C ASN A 163 -18.67 7.77 7.37
N TYR A 164 -17.48 7.14 7.51
CA TYR A 164 -16.49 7.44 8.53
C TYR A 164 -15.18 8.00 7.99
N ILE A 165 -14.89 7.79 6.71
CA ILE A 165 -13.62 8.19 6.09
C ILE A 165 -13.97 9.08 4.91
N ALA A 166 -13.54 10.35 4.98
CA ALA A 166 -13.63 11.37 3.93
C ALA A 166 -14.86 11.24 3.00
N ASN A 167 -15.99 11.76 3.43
CA ASN A 167 -17.18 11.84 2.57
C ASN A 167 -16.94 12.81 1.42
N VAL A 168 -17.18 12.37 0.20
CA VAL A 168 -17.32 13.28 -0.94
C VAL A 168 -18.58 14.12 -0.71
N LYS A 169 -18.42 15.42 -0.45
CA LYS A 169 -19.55 16.31 -0.24
C LYS A 169 -20.49 16.26 -1.46
N GLY A 170 -21.77 16.02 -1.19
CA GLY A 170 -22.82 15.98 -2.24
C GLY A 170 -23.05 14.63 -2.92
N VAL A 171 -22.36 13.57 -2.51
CA VAL A 171 -22.69 12.19 -2.92
C VAL A 171 -23.67 11.60 -1.91
N ASN A 172 -24.79 11.10 -2.40
CA ASN A 172 -25.76 10.41 -1.57
C ASN A 172 -25.25 8.97 -1.27
N PRO A 173 -24.95 8.60 0.00
CA PRO A 173 -24.46 7.28 0.34
C PRO A 173 -25.38 6.13 -0.10
N LYS A 174 -26.68 6.41 -0.34
CA LYS A 174 -27.63 5.40 -0.81
C LYS A 174 -27.48 5.04 -2.29
N GLU A 175 -26.75 5.85 -3.04
CA GLU A 175 -26.54 5.66 -4.50
C GLU A 175 -25.26 4.88 -4.79
N VAL A 176 -24.45 4.53 -3.77
CA VAL A 176 -23.23 3.75 -3.96
C VAL A 176 -23.50 2.25 -3.91
N THR A 177 -22.74 1.48 -4.65
CA THR A 177 -22.88 0.01 -4.72
C THR A 177 -22.52 -0.64 -3.39
N CYS A 178 -21.46 -0.17 -2.74
CA CYS A 178 -21.00 -0.69 -1.45
C CYS A 178 -20.66 0.43 -0.47
N LEU A 179 -21.25 0.40 0.73
CA LEU A 179 -21.08 1.42 1.76
C LEU A 179 -20.54 0.83 3.05
N LEU A 180 -19.44 1.40 3.58
CA LEU A 180 -18.99 1.15 4.95
C LEU A 180 -19.84 1.96 5.93
N THR A 181 -20.59 1.29 6.79
CA THR A 181 -21.57 1.92 7.71
C THR A 181 -21.16 1.96 9.16
N THR A 182 -20.34 1.01 9.61
CA THR A 182 -19.78 0.97 10.96
C THR A 182 -18.32 0.57 10.92
N LEU A 183 -17.51 1.15 11.79
CA LEU A 183 -16.08 0.88 11.87
C LEU A 183 -15.59 1.05 13.32
N VAL A 184 -15.04 -0.01 13.88
CA VAL A 184 -14.24 0.01 15.10
C VAL A 184 -12.84 -0.42 14.75
N SER A 185 -11.83 0.32 15.22
CA SER A 185 -10.41 0.07 14.99
C SER A 185 -9.71 -0.05 16.33
N SER A 186 -8.94 -1.11 16.52
CA SER A 186 -8.13 -1.38 17.71
C SER A 186 -6.83 -2.09 17.32
N LEU A 187 -5.95 -2.35 18.28
CA LEU A 187 -4.77 -3.20 18.06
C LEU A 187 -5.11 -4.65 17.69
N GLU A 188 -6.31 -5.11 18.04
CA GLU A 188 -6.78 -6.45 17.66
C GLU A 188 -7.26 -6.52 16.20
N GLY A 189 -7.43 -5.36 15.54
CA GLY A 189 -7.88 -5.26 14.16
C GLY A 189 -9.10 -4.37 13.94
N LEU A 190 -9.87 -4.68 12.91
CA LEU A 190 -11.05 -3.92 12.50
C LEU A 190 -12.32 -4.75 12.66
N LYS A 191 -13.40 -4.11 13.18
CA LYS A 191 -14.77 -4.61 13.10
C LYS A 191 -15.58 -3.67 12.21
N MET A 192 -16.19 -4.21 11.16
CA MET A 192 -16.78 -3.42 10.06
C MET A 192 -18.22 -3.87 9.78
N GLY A 193 -19.10 -2.90 9.56
CA GLY A 193 -20.41 -3.14 8.97
C GLY A 193 -20.49 -2.49 7.59
N THR A 194 -21.03 -3.22 6.62
CA THR A 194 -21.14 -2.75 5.23
C THR A 194 -22.55 -3.00 4.70
N ILE A 195 -22.95 -2.23 3.70
CA ILE A 195 -24.18 -2.45 2.94
C ILE A 195 -23.82 -2.69 1.48
N ILE A 196 -24.31 -3.78 0.89
CA ILE A 196 -24.27 -4.05 -0.54
C ILE A 196 -25.69 -4.38 -1.00
N ASN A 197 -26.23 -3.70 -2.00
CA ASN A 197 -27.57 -3.96 -2.52
C ASN A 197 -28.63 -4.03 -1.40
N ASN A 198 -28.63 -3.08 -0.47
CA ASN A 198 -29.53 -3.00 0.69
C ASN A 198 -29.39 -4.17 1.70
N LYS A 199 -28.41 -5.06 1.56
CA LYS A 199 -28.11 -6.10 2.55
C LYS A 199 -26.94 -5.68 3.43
N LYS A 200 -27.09 -5.86 4.75
CA LYS A 200 -26.04 -5.59 5.74
C LYS A 200 -25.17 -6.82 5.95
N TYR A 201 -23.86 -6.58 6.07
CA TYR A 201 -22.84 -7.58 6.35
C TYR A 201 -21.91 -7.09 7.43
N TYR A 202 -21.40 -8.00 8.27
CA TYR A 202 -20.48 -7.69 9.37
C TYR A 202 -19.25 -8.54 9.27
N PHE A 203 -18.08 -7.90 9.38
CA PHE A 203 -16.77 -8.53 9.23
C PHE A 203 -15.85 -8.11 10.36
N GLU A 204 -14.92 -9.00 10.68
CA GLU A 204 -13.78 -8.74 11.55
C GLU A 204 -12.51 -9.17 10.83
N THR A 205 -11.39 -8.49 11.10
CA THR A 205 -10.09 -8.80 10.54
C THR A 205 -9.00 -8.38 11.51
N SER A 206 -7.88 -9.12 11.53
CA SER A 206 -6.69 -8.77 12.31
C SER A 206 -5.89 -7.59 11.72
N LEU A 207 -6.20 -7.15 10.51
CA LEU A 207 -5.52 -6.00 9.90
C LEU A 207 -5.94 -4.70 10.57
N ILE A 208 -4.98 -3.92 11.05
CA ILE A 208 -5.22 -2.64 11.74
C ILE A 208 -5.32 -1.46 10.75
N GLY A 209 -5.85 -0.34 11.25
CA GLY A 209 -5.90 0.94 10.54
C GLY A 209 -7.19 1.16 9.76
N ARG A 210 -7.90 2.24 10.10
CA ARG A 210 -9.19 2.62 9.49
C ARG A 210 -9.14 2.70 7.96
N HIS A 211 -8.01 3.13 7.39
CA HIS A 211 -7.81 3.21 5.94
C HIS A 211 -7.90 1.84 5.25
N ASN A 212 -7.59 0.74 5.96
CA ASN A 212 -7.70 -0.61 5.41
C ASN A 212 -9.15 -1.07 5.28
N ALA A 213 -10.08 -0.52 6.05
CA ALA A 213 -11.49 -0.85 5.91
C ALA A 213 -12.01 -0.58 4.49
N LEU A 214 -11.59 0.52 3.86
CA LEU A 214 -11.98 0.82 2.48
C LEU A 214 -11.34 -0.11 1.44
N ASN A 215 -10.17 -0.68 1.72
CA ASN A 215 -9.59 -1.69 0.85
C ASN A 215 -10.45 -2.97 0.82
N PHE A 216 -11.03 -3.38 1.96
CA PHE A 216 -11.99 -4.49 2.01
C PHE A 216 -13.29 -4.18 1.26
N VAL A 217 -13.83 -2.96 1.44
CA VAL A 217 -15.04 -2.52 0.72
C VAL A 217 -14.79 -2.46 -0.79
N CYS A 218 -13.61 -2.02 -1.22
CA CYS A 218 -13.18 -2.06 -2.61
C CYS A 218 -13.19 -3.49 -3.17
N VAL A 219 -12.59 -4.45 -2.46
CA VAL A 219 -12.59 -5.86 -2.89
C VAL A 219 -14.01 -6.43 -2.95
N MET A 220 -14.87 -6.13 -1.98
CA MET A 220 -16.29 -6.55 -2.04
C MET A 220 -16.97 -6.00 -3.29
N THR A 221 -16.69 -4.76 -3.67
CA THR A 221 -17.23 -4.13 -4.88
C THR A 221 -16.71 -4.79 -6.15
N ILE A 222 -15.42 -5.15 -6.19
CA ILE A 222 -14.82 -5.92 -7.30
C ILE A 222 -15.48 -7.30 -7.43
N LEU A 223 -15.59 -8.05 -6.32
CA LEU A 223 -16.23 -9.36 -6.33
C LEU A 223 -17.70 -9.28 -6.73
N LYS A 224 -18.39 -8.16 -6.41
CA LYS A 224 -19.74 -7.87 -6.87
C LYS A 224 -19.76 -7.58 -8.37
N ALA A 225 -18.83 -6.77 -8.90
CA ALA A 225 -18.69 -6.51 -10.33
C ALA A 225 -18.50 -7.80 -11.13
N LEU A 226 -17.75 -8.74 -10.58
CA LEU A 226 -17.53 -10.08 -11.16
C LEU A 226 -18.69 -11.05 -10.95
N ASN A 227 -19.73 -10.69 -10.19
CA ASN A 227 -20.86 -11.56 -9.79
C ASN A 227 -20.46 -12.82 -9.01
N ILE A 228 -19.37 -12.79 -8.25
CA ILE A 228 -18.84 -13.94 -7.48
C ILE A 228 -18.74 -13.69 -5.98
N PHE A 229 -19.28 -12.58 -5.46
CA PHE A 229 -19.25 -12.28 -4.03
C PHE A 229 -19.99 -13.34 -3.21
N LYS A 230 -19.28 -14.00 -2.27
CA LYS A 230 -19.81 -14.96 -1.30
C LYS A 230 -19.43 -14.53 0.10
N TYR A 231 -20.43 -14.13 0.90
CA TYR A 231 -20.24 -13.56 2.24
C TYR A 231 -19.37 -14.42 3.17
N ASN A 232 -19.71 -15.69 3.33
CA ASN A 232 -19.00 -16.57 4.26
C ASN A 232 -17.55 -16.83 3.84
N THR A 233 -17.29 -16.96 2.54
CA THR A 233 -15.92 -17.13 2.02
C THR A 233 -15.11 -15.86 2.25
N PHE A 234 -15.68 -14.69 1.93
CA PHE A 234 -15.05 -13.41 2.14
C PHE A 234 -14.73 -13.18 3.63
N LYS A 235 -15.71 -13.37 4.51
CA LYS A 235 -15.54 -13.23 5.96
C LYS A 235 -14.40 -14.08 6.49
N LYS A 236 -14.37 -15.37 6.16
CA LYS A 236 -13.34 -16.31 6.60
C LYS A 236 -11.96 -15.95 6.03
N CYS A 237 -11.90 -15.50 4.78
CA CYS A 237 -10.65 -15.15 4.11
C CYS A 237 -9.97 -13.94 4.77
N ILE A 238 -10.74 -12.92 5.18
CA ILE A 238 -10.16 -11.68 5.70
C ILE A 238 -9.90 -11.70 7.22
N GLU A 239 -10.42 -12.68 7.94
CA GLU A 239 -10.34 -12.74 9.41
C GLU A 239 -8.90 -12.64 9.93
N ASN A 240 -7.98 -13.42 9.36
CA ASN A 240 -6.57 -13.46 9.73
C ASN A 240 -5.64 -13.10 8.56
N ILE A 241 -6.10 -12.25 7.65
CA ILE A 241 -5.33 -11.90 6.46
C ILE A 241 -4.09 -11.09 6.83
N LYS A 242 -2.96 -11.44 6.21
CA LYS A 242 -1.71 -10.70 6.32
C LYS A 242 -1.33 -10.15 4.95
N ILE A 243 -0.97 -8.88 4.90
CA ILE A 243 -0.49 -8.22 3.69
C ILE A 243 0.99 -7.94 3.84
N PRO A 244 1.88 -8.63 3.10
CA PRO A 244 3.31 -8.49 3.29
C PRO A 244 3.81 -7.04 3.20
N GLY A 245 4.43 -6.53 4.29
CA GLY A 245 4.94 -5.17 4.40
C GLY A 245 3.86 -4.08 4.44
N ARG A 246 2.64 -4.41 4.87
CA ARG A 246 1.54 -3.46 5.04
C ARG A 246 0.80 -3.71 6.34
N CYS A 247 1.05 -2.89 7.35
CA CYS A 247 0.45 -3.01 8.68
C CYS A 247 0.53 -4.43 9.25
N GLU A 248 1.64 -5.15 8.99
CA GLU A 248 1.86 -6.46 9.60
C GLU A 248 2.10 -6.28 11.10
N ILE A 249 1.21 -6.83 11.92
CA ILE A 249 1.30 -6.73 13.36
C ILE A 249 1.87 -8.03 13.97
N TYR A 250 2.78 -7.86 14.90
CA TYR A 250 3.40 -8.91 15.71
C TYR A 250 3.25 -8.55 17.17
N GLN A 251 2.99 -9.55 18.00
CA GLN A 251 2.84 -9.36 19.44
C GLN A 251 3.62 -10.42 20.21
N LYS A 252 4.33 -9.99 21.24
CA LYS A 252 4.90 -10.90 22.25
C LYS A 252 5.08 -10.20 23.59
N ASN A 253 4.65 -10.86 24.67
CA ASN A 253 4.81 -10.38 26.04
C ASN A 253 4.27 -8.95 26.26
N GLY A 254 3.12 -8.61 25.64
CA GLY A 254 2.49 -7.29 25.76
C GLY A 254 3.18 -6.17 24.98
N ARG A 255 4.19 -6.48 24.15
CA ARG A 255 4.84 -5.57 23.21
C ARG A 255 4.26 -5.79 21.81
N TYR A 256 4.15 -4.73 21.05
CA TYR A 256 3.65 -4.77 19.68
C TYR A 256 4.70 -4.28 18.69
N VAL A 257 4.81 -4.95 17.56
CA VAL A 257 5.66 -4.51 16.45
C VAL A 257 4.80 -4.44 15.19
N VAL A 258 4.85 -3.31 14.50
CA VAL A 258 4.12 -3.09 13.25
C VAL A 258 5.14 -2.88 12.12
N VAL A 259 5.07 -3.69 11.07
CA VAL A 259 5.88 -3.52 9.87
C VAL A 259 5.02 -2.93 8.76
N ASP A 260 5.33 -1.71 8.35
CA ASP A 260 4.64 -1.06 7.23
C ASP A 260 5.61 -0.24 6.38
N ARG A 261 5.53 -0.42 5.05
CA ARG A 261 6.31 0.39 4.12
C ARG A 261 5.92 1.87 4.14
N HIS A 262 4.66 2.19 4.44
CA HIS A 262 4.10 3.53 4.38
C HIS A 262 3.75 4.08 5.76
N MET A 263 4.56 5.01 6.23
CA MET A 263 4.53 5.54 7.58
C MET A 263 3.23 6.29 7.96
N VAL A 264 2.74 7.17 7.07
CA VAL A 264 1.76 8.21 7.41
C VAL A 264 0.48 7.67 8.04
N LYS A 265 -0.21 6.76 7.34
CA LYS A 265 -1.50 6.24 7.81
C LYS A 265 -1.38 5.30 9.00
N THR A 266 -0.25 4.63 9.11
CA THR A 266 0.04 3.78 10.26
C THR A 266 0.34 4.61 11.49
N LEU A 267 1.09 5.71 11.37
CA LEU A 267 1.31 6.65 12.48
C LEU A 267 -0.01 7.28 12.95
N GLU A 268 -0.86 7.74 12.04
CA GLU A 268 -2.20 8.26 12.38
C GLU A 268 -3.00 7.22 13.19
N THR A 269 -2.96 5.95 12.76
CA THR A 269 -3.65 4.84 13.45
C THR A 269 -3.06 4.57 14.83
N LEU A 270 -1.72 4.52 14.94
CA LEU A 270 -1.06 4.30 16.23
C LEU A 270 -1.28 5.46 17.20
N LYS A 271 -1.35 6.70 16.68
CA LYS A 271 -1.71 7.87 17.49
C LYS A 271 -3.12 7.77 18.04
N GLU A 272 -4.10 7.34 17.24
CA GLU A 272 -5.46 7.06 17.74
C GLU A 272 -5.45 6.05 18.88
N PHE A 273 -4.66 4.98 18.78
CA PHE A 273 -4.52 3.97 19.83
C PHE A 273 -3.81 4.51 21.08
N LYS A 274 -2.85 5.39 20.91
CA LYS A 274 -2.18 6.07 22.03
C LYS A 274 -3.15 7.02 22.75
N ASP A 275 -3.90 7.80 21.99
CA ASP A 275 -4.85 8.76 22.54
C ASP A 275 -6.04 8.07 23.24
N SER A 276 -6.39 6.84 22.84
CA SER A 276 -7.39 6.01 23.52
C SER A 276 -6.85 5.23 24.71
N GLY A 277 -5.54 5.25 24.94
CA GLY A 277 -4.89 4.51 26.03
C GLY A 277 -4.67 3.02 25.74
N GLU A 278 -4.82 2.57 24.50
CA GLU A 278 -4.52 1.18 24.12
C GLU A 278 -3.02 0.90 24.07
N ILE A 279 -2.19 1.93 23.79
CA ILE A 279 -0.73 1.85 23.78
C ILE A 279 -0.11 2.99 24.58
N ASN A 280 1.12 2.76 25.06
CA ASN A 280 1.86 3.74 25.86
C ASN A 280 2.73 4.65 24.98
N ASN A 281 3.69 4.07 24.25
CA ASN A 281 4.65 4.82 23.44
C ASN A 281 4.72 4.27 22.02
N ILE A 282 5.05 5.15 21.08
CA ILE A 282 5.32 4.85 19.67
C ILE A 282 6.82 5.03 19.42
N LYS A 283 7.56 3.93 19.25
CA LYS A 283 8.97 3.91 18.87
C LYS A 283 9.05 3.63 17.37
N VAL A 284 9.84 4.39 16.63
CA VAL A 284 9.86 4.27 15.16
C VAL A 284 11.25 3.94 14.64
N VAL A 285 11.37 2.85 13.89
CA VAL A 285 12.58 2.51 13.13
C VAL A 285 12.37 2.97 11.70
N VAL A 286 13.15 3.95 11.24
CA VAL A 286 12.98 4.58 9.94
C VAL A 286 14.31 4.89 9.25
N GLY A 287 14.32 4.70 7.94
CA GLY A 287 15.36 5.19 7.05
C GLY A 287 14.74 5.89 5.84
N SER A 288 15.55 6.53 5.03
CA SER A 288 15.10 7.20 3.83
C SER A 288 15.83 6.71 2.58
N MET A 289 15.15 6.84 1.44
CA MET A 289 15.79 6.62 0.14
C MET A 289 16.82 7.71 -0.12
N GLY A 290 17.97 7.30 -0.66
CA GLY A 290 18.97 8.20 -1.23
C GLY A 290 18.59 8.67 -2.64
N HIS A 291 19.34 9.64 -3.15
CA HIS A 291 19.35 9.96 -4.58
C HIS A 291 20.19 8.95 -5.33
N SER A 292 19.78 8.61 -6.57
CA SER A 292 20.43 7.55 -7.34
C SER A 292 21.22 8.12 -8.52
N TYR A 293 22.45 7.64 -8.70
CA TYR A 293 23.23 7.82 -9.93
C TYR A 293 22.93 6.76 -11.00
N LYS A 294 21.82 6.01 -10.85
CA LYS A 294 21.51 4.88 -11.73
C LYS A 294 21.27 5.30 -13.16
N LYS A 295 21.81 4.50 -14.07
CA LYS A 295 21.70 4.68 -15.52
C LYS A 295 20.27 4.51 -16.07
N TRP A 296 19.35 3.91 -15.32
CA TRP A 296 18.03 3.55 -15.82
C TRP A 296 16.94 4.63 -15.66
N ASP A 297 17.19 5.68 -14.87
CA ASP A 297 16.25 6.81 -14.77
C ASP A 297 17.03 8.11 -14.57
N GLU A 298 17.19 8.87 -15.65
CA GLU A 298 17.92 10.14 -15.66
C GLU A 298 17.32 11.19 -14.72
N ARG A 299 16.01 11.11 -14.45
CA ARG A 299 15.32 12.02 -13.52
C ARG A 299 15.86 11.92 -12.10
N LEU A 300 16.35 10.74 -11.70
CA LEU A 300 16.89 10.50 -10.36
C LEU A 300 18.27 11.12 -10.14
N LYS A 301 18.90 11.66 -11.19
CA LYS A 301 20.22 12.29 -11.14
C LYS A 301 20.16 13.81 -11.03
N THR A 302 18.99 14.42 -11.22
CA THR A 302 18.86 15.87 -11.28
C THR A 302 18.98 16.50 -9.89
N GLU A 303 19.45 17.75 -9.82
CA GLU A 303 19.45 18.53 -8.57
C GLU A 303 18.01 18.74 -8.05
N GLU A 304 17.05 18.90 -8.96
CA GLU A 304 15.64 18.99 -8.61
C GLU A 304 15.16 17.75 -7.84
N PHE A 305 15.58 16.56 -8.27
CA PHE A 305 15.24 15.32 -7.56
C PHE A 305 15.90 15.25 -6.18
N LYS A 306 17.16 15.68 -6.06
CA LYS A 306 17.85 15.74 -4.76
C LYS A 306 17.14 16.68 -3.79
N GLU A 307 16.76 17.87 -4.24
CA GLU A 307 16.00 18.83 -3.43
C GLU A 307 14.60 18.28 -3.07
N SER A 308 13.96 17.59 -3.99
CA SER A 308 12.70 16.90 -3.70
C SER A 308 12.89 15.83 -2.60
N ARG A 309 14.00 15.07 -2.60
CA ARG A 309 14.31 14.08 -1.55
C ARG A 309 14.47 14.76 -0.18
N LYS A 310 15.17 15.88 -0.10
CA LYS A 310 15.31 16.65 1.15
C LYS A 310 13.94 17.09 1.67
N LYS A 311 13.06 17.60 0.81
CA LYS A 311 11.68 17.96 1.19
C LYS A 311 10.90 16.78 1.75
N VAL A 312 10.99 15.61 1.11
CA VAL A 312 10.34 14.37 1.58
C VAL A 312 10.90 13.93 2.94
N ARG A 313 12.22 13.97 3.13
CA ARG A 313 12.87 13.67 4.42
C ARG A 313 12.39 14.63 5.52
N LYS A 314 12.39 15.93 5.24
CA LYS A 314 11.89 16.95 6.19
C LYS A 314 10.42 16.72 6.53
N TYR A 315 9.58 16.46 5.54
CA TYR A 315 8.16 16.15 5.77
C TYR A 315 7.98 14.91 6.64
N ALA A 316 8.73 13.83 6.37
CA ALA A 316 8.68 12.60 7.16
C ALA A 316 9.08 12.84 8.61
N MET A 317 10.14 13.61 8.86
CA MET A 317 10.60 13.93 10.21
C MET A 317 9.62 14.86 10.95
N ASN A 318 9.01 15.81 10.27
CA ASN A 318 7.95 16.64 10.87
C ASN A 318 6.76 15.81 11.35
N LEU A 319 6.37 14.77 10.58
CA LEU A 319 5.35 13.84 11.06
C LEU A 319 5.79 13.10 12.33
N LEU A 320 7.05 12.68 12.40
CA LEU A 320 7.55 11.99 13.60
C LEU A 320 7.57 12.87 14.84
N LYS A 321 7.75 14.19 14.70
CA LYS A 321 7.65 15.14 15.82
C LYS A 321 6.26 15.10 16.49
N ASP A 322 5.21 14.88 15.68
CA ASP A 322 3.83 14.89 16.18
C ASP A 322 3.38 13.51 16.72
N TYR A 323 4.03 12.44 16.31
CA TYR A 323 3.52 11.08 16.54
C TYR A 323 4.44 10.17 17.34
N ALA A 324 5.77 10.32 17.23
CA ALA A 324 6.73 9.39 17.80
C ALA A 324 7.25 9.85 19.17
N ASP A 325 7.51 8.90 20.06
CA ASP A 325 8.17 9.14 21.36
C ASP A 325 9.68 8.88 21.29
N PHE A 326 10.14 8.02 20.37
CA PHE A 326 11.54 7.74 20.11
C PHE A 326 11.78 7.29 18.66
N VAL A 327 12.91 7.68 18.08
CA VAL A 327 13.23 7.36 16.67
C VAL A 327 14.59 6.69 16.55
N TYR A 328 14.63 5.52 15.93
CA TYR A 328 15.84 4.81 15.50
C TYR A 328 16.05 5.09 14.00
N LEU A 329 17.08 5.86 13.69
CA LEU A 329 17.45 6.23 12.33
C LEU A 329 18.42 5.21 11.76
N THR A 330 18.11 4.67 10.58
CA THR A 330 18.86 3.56 10.00
C THR A 330 18.84 3.56 8.49
N GLU A 331 19.53 2.62 7.85
CA GLU A 331 19.49 2.43 6.41
C GLU A 331 18.11 2.08 5.88
N SER A 332 17.87 2.48 4.63
CA SER A 332 16.76 2.00 3.80
C SER A 332 17.29 1.65 2.41
N ASP A 333 16.84 2.29 1.35
CA ASP A 333 17.40 2.19 -0.01
C ASP A 333 18.28 3.43 -0.24
N ASN A 334 19.48 3.41 0.28
CA ASN A 334 20.37 4.58 0.33
C ASN A 334 21.02 4.94 -1.03
N ALA A 335 20.88 4.06 -2.03
CA ALA A 335 21.43 4.27 -3.38
C ALA A 335 22.91 4.67 -3.36
N ALA A 336 23.24 5.90 -3.75
CA ALA A 336 24.61 6.41 -3.81
C ALA A 336 25.02 7.28 -2.61
N GLU A 337 24.11 7.56 -1.67
CA GLU A 337 24.40 8.34 -0.47
C GLU A 337 24.91 7.45 0.66
N ALA A 338 25.81 7.99 1.49
CA ALA A 338 26.22 7.31 2.71
C ALA A 338 25.05 7.24 3.69
N VAL A 339 24.88 6.09 4.33
CA VAL A 339 23.79 5.88 5.31
C VAL A 339 23.88 6.90 6.45
N PHE A 340 25.10 7.13 6.94
CA PHE A 340 25.34 8.10 8.00
C PHE A 340 24.92 9.52 7.64
N ASP A 341 25.18 9.97 6.40
CA ASP A 341 24.81 11.32 5.95
C ASP A 341 23.29 11.48 5.88
N ILE A 342 22.59 10.46 5.35
CA ILE A 342 21.13 10.44 5.34
C ILE A 342 20.58 10.49 6.75
N CYS A 343 21.08 9.64 7.65
CA CYS A 343 20.62 9.58 9.05
C CYS A 343 20.88 10.88 9.78
N THR A 344 22.04 11.54 9.55
CA THR A 344 22.35 12.83 10.13
C THR A 344 21.41 13.93 9.63
N GLU A 345 21.08 13.95 8.33
CA GLU A 345 20.08 14.88 7.78
C GLU A 345 18.69 14.65 8.43
N LEU A 346 18.28 13.38 8.59
CA LEU A 346 17.02 13.03 9.25
C LEU A 346 17.02 13.49 10.71
N GLN A 347 18.11 13.26 11.45
CA GLN A 347 18.25 13.65 12.84
C GLN A 347 18.17 15.19 13.02
N ASN A 348 18.88 15.93 12.16
CA ASN A 348 18.81 17.39 12.15
C ASN A 348 17.39 17.91 11.85
N ASN A 349 16.62 17.21 11.01
CA ASN A 349 15.23 17.56 10.72
C ASN A 349 14.26 17.26 11.88
N LEU A 350 14.63 16.44 12.88
CA LEU A 350 13.87 16.25 14.12
C LEU A 350 14.03 17.42 15.09
N GLU A 351 15.06 18.27 14.91
CA GLU A 351 15.27 19.51 15.69
C GLU A 351 15.26 19.27 17.21
N GLU A 352 15.78 18.11 17.67
CA GLU A 352 15.80 17.67 19.07
C GLU A 352 14.42 17.58 19.77
N GLN A 353 13.32 17.68 18.99
CA GLN A 353 11.96 17.61 19.55
C GLN A 353 11.56 16.17 19.92
N VAL A 354 12.19 15.17 19.27
CA VAL A 354 12.00 13.77 19.57
C VAL A 354 13.37 13.12 19.81
N PRO A 355 13.55 12.39 20.92
CA PRO A 355 14.77 11.61 21.15
C PRO A 355 15.06 10.66 20.02
N SER A 356 16.30 10.62 19.55
CA SER A 356 16.69 9.74 18.44
C SER A 356 18.11 9.21 18.56
N VAL A 357 18.34 8.07 17.89
CA VAL A 357 19.66 7.44 17.79
C VAL A 357 19.90 6.98 16.35
N ILE A 358 21.14 7.12 15.88
CA ILE A 358 21.58 6.58 14.59
C ILE A 358 22.18 5.20 14.81
N ILE A 359 21.63 4.21 14.10
CA ILE A 359 22.14 2.84 14.04
C ILE A 359 22.11 2.44 12.56
N GLU A 360 23.24 2.54 11.88
CA GLU A 360 23.31 2.37 10.43
C GLU A 360 22.81 0.99 9.98
N ASP A 361 23.17 -0.07 10.71
CA ASP A 361 22.70 -1.44 10.45
C ASP A 361 21.22 -1.60 10.84
N ARG A 362 20.39 -1.86 9.84
CA ARG A 362 18.93 -1.95 10.02
C ARG A 362 18.50 -3.12 10.89
N GLU A 363 19.16 -4.27 10.79
CA GLU A 363 18.80 -5.42 11.61
C GLU A 363 19.11 -5.14 13.09
N GLN A 364 20.22 -4.46 13.37
CA GLN A 364 20.56 -4.02 14.71
C GLN A 364 19.59 -2.95 15.23
N ALA A 365 19.21 -1.97 14.39
CA ALA A 365 18.23 -0.94 14.76
C ALA A 365 16.88 -1.57 15.13
N ILE A 366 16.38 -2.50 14.34
CA ILE A 366 15.13 -3.24 14.61
C ILE A 366 15.25 -4.03 15.92
N LYS A 367 16.35 -4.77 16.09
CA LYS A 367 16.59 -5.55 17.31
C LYS A 367 16.62 -4.66 18.56
N GLN A 368 17.34 -3.55 18.50
CA GLN A 368 17.46 -2.64 19.64
C GLN A 368 16.12 -2.02 19.99
N ALA A 369 15.38 -1.52 18.99
CA ALA A 369 14.06 -0.93 19.20
C ALA A 369 13.08 -1.91 19.88
N ILE A 370 13.09 -3.18 19.47
CA ILE A 370 12.23 -4.21 20.08
C ILE A 370 12.70 -4.56 21.50
N MET A 371 14.01 -4.68 21.74
CA MET A 371 14.54 -5.01 23.05
C MET A 371 14.34 -3.90 24.09
N GLU A 372 14.40 -2.64 23.68
CA GLU A 372 14.18 -1.45 24.51
C GLU A 372 12.69 -1.06 24.65
N SER A 373 11.79 -1.72 23.92
CA SER A 373 10.35 -1.49 24.11
C SER A 373 9.87 -2.12 25.42
N GLU A 374 8.86 -1.51 26.02
CA GLU A 374 8.21 -1.97 27.24
C GLU A 374 6.83 -2.56 26.92
N VAL A 375 6.19 -3.15 27.96
CA VAL A 375 4.81 -3.64 27.84
C VAL A 375 3.89 -2.47 27.53
N GLY A 376 3.07 -2.60 26.50
CA GLY A 376 2.16 -1.55 26.01
C GLY A 376 2.81 -0.61 24.99
N ASP A 377 4.12 -0.72 24.70
CA ASP A 377 4.75 0.03 23.61
C ASP A 377 4.47 -0.61 22.24
N VAL A 378 4.46 0.23 21.19
CA VAL A 378 4.47 -0.20 19.81
C VAL A 378 5.76 0.24 19.13
N VAL A 379 6.44 -0.69 18.46
CA VAL A 379 7.56 -0.41 17.58
C VAL A 379 7.06 -0.42 16.12
N LEU A 380 7.05 0.74 15.46
CA LEU A 380 6.76 0.85 14.04
C LEU A 380 8.06 0.75 13.24
N ILE A 381 8.16 -0.24 12.35
CA ILE A 381 9.27 -0.41 11.42
C ILE A 381 8.79 0.01 10.04
N THR A 382 9.39 1.06 9.46
CA THR A 382 8.89 1.66 8.23
C THR A 382 9.97 2.00 7.20
N GLY A 383 9.52 2.31 5.96
CA GLY A 383 10.35 2.72 4.85
C GLY A 383 10.75 1.60 3.89
N ARG A 384 11.04 0.40 4.37
CA ARG A 384 11.45 -0.76 3.54
C ARG A 384 10.30 -1.77 3.36
N GLY A 385 9.66 -2.19 4.44
CA GLY A 385 8.60 -3.20 4.45
C GLY A 385 9.10 -4.54 3.92
N ASN A 386 8.40 -5.11 2.93
CA ASN A 386 8.72 -6.42 2.36
C ASN A 386 9.78 -6.40 1.23
N ARG A 387 10.51 -5.30 1.04
CA ARG A 387 11.56 -5.22 0.02
C ARG A 387 12.70 -6.18 0.33
N ARG A 388 13.11 -6.96 -0.68
CA ARG A 388 14.28 -7.87 -0.60
C ARG A 388 15.51 -7.36 -1.35
N ILE A 389 15.37 -6.27 -2.08
CA ILE A 389 16.43 -5.77 -2.95
C ILE A 389 16.60 -4.29 -2.72
N SER A 390 17.81 -3.89 -2.39
CA SER A 390 18.28 -2.52 -2.50
C SER A 390 19.22 -2.40 -3.68
N CYS A 391 19.21 -1.26 -4.29
CA CYS A 391 20.17 -0.94 -5.33
C CYS A 391 21.06 0.19 -4.80
N ASN A 392 22.28 -0.08 -4.46
CA ASN A 392 23.29 0.96 -4.40
C ASN A 392 23.82 1.26 -5.82
N SER A 393 24.70 2.24 -5.98
CA SER A 393 25.06 2.88 -7.25
C SER A 393 25.32 1.96 -8.44
N GLU A 394 25.76 0.73 -8.25
CA GLU A 394 26.17 -0.18 -9.32
C GLU A 394 25.69 -1.62 -9.14
N THR A 395 25.40 -2.04 -7.93
CA THR A 395 25.08 -3.43 -7.60
C THR A 395 23.72 -3.58 -6.94
N THR A 396 23.07 -4.70 -7.21
CA THR A 396 21.85 -5.11 -6.51
C THR A 396 22.24 -5.89 -5.26
N ILE A 397 21.85 -5.39 -4.09
CA ILE A 397 22.09 -6.03 -2.81
C ILE A 397 20.83 -6.75 -2.38
N LYS A 398 20.97 -8.01 -2.00
CA LYS A 398 19.87 -8.78 -1.41
C LYS A 398 19.71 -8.39 0.06
N LEU A 399 18.49 -8.04 0.46
CA LEU A 399 18.14 -7.62 1.81
C LEU A 399 17.37 -8.70 2.55
N VAL A 400 17.53 -8.72 3.86
CA VAL A 400 16.60 -9.42 4.75
C VAL A 400 15.33 -8.58 4.88
N LYS A 401 14.17 -9.20 4.89
CA LYS A 401 12.90 -8.50 5.12
C LYS A 401 12.81 -8.04 6.57
N ASP A 402 12.20 -6.87 6.78
CA ASP A 402 11.94 -6.36 8.12
C ASP A 402 11.14 -7.38 8.98
N SER A 403 10.13 -8.03 8.38
CA SER A 403 9.33 -9.05 9.04
C SER A 403 10.13 -10.28 9.50
N GLU A 404 11.09 -10.74 8.68
CA GLU A 404 11.98 -11.87 9.01
C GLU A 404 12.91 -11.53 10.20
N VAL A 405 13.34 -10.26 10.29
CA VAL A 405 14.13 -9.78 11.44
C VAL A 405 13.26 -9.73 12.69
N VAL A 406 12.05 -9.19 12.59
CA VAL A 406 11.10 -9.12 13.71
C VAL A 406 10.81 -10.51 14.28
N GLU A 407 10.48 -11.48 13.44
CA GLU A 407 10.19 -12.86 13.84
C GLU A 407 11.37 -13.46 14.62
N LYS A 408 12.60 -13.36 14.08
CA LYS A 408 13.82 -13.85 14.74
C LYS A 408 14.10 -13.18 16.10
N VAL A 409 13.80 -11.88 16.22
CA VAL A 409 14.02 -11.14 17.48
C VAL A 409 12.96 -11.54 18.49
N LEU A 410 11.69 -11.61 18.08
CA LEU A 410 10.59 -11.98 18.96
C LEU A 410 10.71 -13.44 19.46
N GLU A 411 11.22 -14.37 18.65
CA GLU A 411 11.48 -15.75 19.09
C GLU A 411 12.45 -15.81 20.27
N LYS A 412 13.43 -14.89 20.34
CA LYS A 412 14.45 -14.83 21.39
C LYS A 412 14.04 -14.04 22.63
N LEU A 413 12.93 -13.29 22.58
CA LEU A 413 12.37 -12.64 23.75
C LEU A 413 11.78 -13.71 24.70
N LYS A 414 12.37 -13.81 25.87
CA LYS A 414 11.91 -14.70 26.95
C LYS A 414 10.63 -14.20 27.60
#